data_d166df4315e491378fc8e2eee34b0979
#
_entry.id   d166df4315e491378fc8e2eee34b0979
#
_cell.length_a   1.000
_cell.length_b   1.000
_cell.length_c   1.000
_cell.angle_alpha   90.00
_cell.angle_beta   90.00
_cell.angle_gamma   90.00
#
_symmetry.space_group_name_H-M   'P 1'
#
loop_
_entity.id
_entity.type
_entity.pdbx_description
1 polymer ?
#
loop_
_entity_poly.entity_id
_entity_poly.type
_entity_poly.pdbx_seq_one_letter_code
_entity_poly.pdbx_strand_id
1 'polypeptide(L)'
;YHIRYDVNKVDQWIDLAPTTTDHSTWDEWRLRKHFEACHEPWQELRDGRLYSCNYASYAAVAGLAEEVEDETFDLRTFDKSQMKELMEFRMGYNKKGYVDFCKKCAGFVDINENIVEPAKQKRR
;
A
#
# COMPACT_ATOMS: atom_id res chain seq x y z
N TYR A 1 -7.47 -4.57 -34.97
CA TYR A 1 -7.55 -4.55 -33.49
C TYR A 1 -8.06 -3.18 -33.06
N HIS A 2 -9.19 -3.14 -32.34
CA HIS A 2 -9.67 -1.91 -31.71
C HIS A 2 -9.09 -1.84 -30.29
N ILE A 3 -8.19 -0.87 -30.06
CA ILE A 3 -7.70 -0.60 -28.73
C ILE A 3 -8.69 0.35 -28.07
N ARG A 4 -9.33 -0.11 -26.99
CA ARG A 4 -10.16 0.72 -26.15
C ARG A 4 -9.25 1.38 -25.11
N TYR A 5 -9.33 2.68 -24.96
CA TYR A 5 -8.62 3.42 -23.94
C TYR A 5 -9.57 4.37 -23.25
N ASP A 6 -9.40 4.53 -21.96
CA ASP A 6 -10.11 5.50 -21.13
C ASP A 6 -9.13 6.58 -20.71
N VAL A 7 -9.57 7.82 -20.79
CA VAL A 7 -8.79 8.98 -20.33
C VAL A 7 -9.42 9.49 -19.05
N ASN A 8 -8.78 9.21 -17.93
CA ASN A 8 -9.14 9.75 -16.64
C ASN A 8 -8.38 11.04 -16.39
N LYS A 9 -9.10 12.14 -16.17
CA LYS A 9 -8.51 13.38 -15.68
C LYS A 9 -8.46 13.29 -14.15
N VAL A 10 -7.25 13.29 -13.62
CA VAL A 10 -7.02 13.38 -12.18
C VAL A 10 -6.68 14.82 -11.87
N ASP A 11 -7.63 15.52 -11.25
CA ASP A 11 -7.45 16.93 -10.89
C ASP A 11 -6.76 17.11 -9.53
N GLN A 12 -6.76 16.07 -8.71
CA GLN A 12 -6.20 16.07 -7.36
C GLN A 12 -5.60 14.68 -7.05
N TRP A 13 -4.50 14.67 -6.29
CA TRP A 13 -3.89 13.45 -5.76
C TRP A 13 -4.02 13.43 -4.25
N ILE A 14 -4.34 12.28 -3.70
CA ILE A 14 -4.32 12.09 -2.25
C ILE A 14 -2.85 11.98 -1.80
N ASP A 15 -2.46 12.82 -0.84
CA ASP A 15 -1.18 12.71 -0.17
C ASP A 15 -1.30 11.76 1.02
N LEU A 16 -0.48 10.74 1.03
CA LEU A 16 -0.40 9.80 2.16
C LEU A 16 0.36 10.40 3.36
N ALA A 17 0.97 11.57 3.17
CA ALA A 17 1.63 12.39 4.18
C ALA A 17 2.59 11.61 5.12
N PRO A 18 3.48 10.75 4.61
CA PRO A 18 4.26 9.83 5.44
C PRO A 18 5.30 10.51 6.35
N THR A 19 5.61 11.77 6.07
CA THR A 19 6.56 12.56 6.85
C THR A 19 5.92 13.35 7.98
N THR A 20 4.59 13.49 7.97
CA THR A 20 3.82 14.29 8.92
C THR A 20 2.77 13.50 9.69
N THR A 21 2.38 12.33 9.17
CA THR A 21 1.43 11.44 9.84
C THR A 21 2.13 10.64 10.94
N ASP A 22 1.54 10.63 12.12
CA ASP A 22 1.97 9.81 13.26
C ASP A 22 0.78 9.10 13.91
N HIS A 23 0.66 7.82 13.63
CA HIS A 23 -0.31 6.90 14.23
C HIS A 23 0.37 5.90 15.19
N SER A 24 1.58 6.19 15.66
CA SER A 24 2.36 5.28 16.52
C SER A 24 1.66 4.95 17.84
N THR A 25 0.75 5.82 18.29
CA THR A 25 -0.06 5.64 19.51
C THR A 25 -1.36 4.87 19.28
N TRP A 26 -1.69 4.54 18.03
CA TRP A 26 -2.90 3.78 17.74
C TRP A 26 -2.72 2.33 18.16
N ASP A 27 -3.77 1.76 18.72
CA ASP A 27 -3.83 0.32 18.99
C ASP A 27 -4.00 -0.49 17.69
N GLU A 28 -3.77 -1.79 17.79
CA GLU A 28 -3.88 -2.69 16.63
C GLU A 28 -5.26 -2.70 16.00
N TRP A 29 -6.32 -2.59 16.80
CA TRP A 29 -7.68 -2.58 16.28
C TRP A 29 -7.90 -1.37 15.36
N ARG A 30 -7.44 -0.20 15.79
CA ARG A 30 -7.55 1.04 15.01
C ARG A 30 -6.70 1.00 13.74
N LEU A 31 -5.49 0.44 13.83
CA LEU A 31 -4.63 0.24 12.65
C LEU A 31 -5.25 -0.74 11.64
N ARG A 32 -5.88 -1.83 12.11
CA ARG A 32 -6.62 -2.76 11.25
C ARG A 32 -7.79 -2.06 10.56
N LYS A 33 -8.59 -1.29 11.29
CA LYS A 33 -9.69 -0.54 10.71
C LYS A 33 -9.23 0.48 9.68
N HIS A 34 -8.11 1.15 9.92
CA HIS A 34 -7.50 2.06 8.97
C HIS A 34 -7.05 1.35 7.69
N PHE A 35 -6.42 0.19 7.82
CA PHE A 35 -6.00 -0.62 6.68
C PHE A 35 -7.19 -1.18 5.89
N GLU A 36 -8.22 -1.69 6.58
CA GLU A 36 -9.46 -2.18 5.95
C GLU A 36 -10.22 -1.08 5.21
N ALA A 37 -10.22 0.14 5.74
CA ALA A 37 -10.87 1.28 5.10
C ALA A 37 -10.08 1.87 3.94
N CYS A 38 -8.80 1.50 3.79
CA CYS A 38 -7.97 1.99 2.70
C CYS A 38 -8.48 1.44 1.37
N HIS A 39 -8.88 2.33 0.44
CA HIS A 39 -9.48 1.93 -0.83
C HIS A 39 -8.49 1.28 -1.80
N GLU A 40 -7.19 1.44 -1.58
CA GLU A 40 -6.16 0.95 -2.48
C GLU A 40 -4.92 0.37 -1.78
N PRO A 41 -5.03 -0.73 -1.02
CA PRO A 41 -3.86 -1.53 -0.73
C PRO A 41 -3.57 -2.38 -1.98
N TRP A 42 -3.01 -1.79 -3.03
CA TRP A 42 -2.55 -2.59 -4.16
C TRP A 42 -1.33 -3.38 -3.74
N GLN A 43 -1.38 -4.66 -4.02
CA GLN A 43 -0.24 -5.52 -3.81
C GLN A 43 0.82 -5.25 -4.88
N GLU A 44 2.07 -5.36 -4.49
CA GLU A 44 3.20 -5.20 -5.39
C GLU A 44 4.05 -6.47 -5.38
N LEU A 45 4.54 -6.83 -6.56
CA LEU A 45 5.58 -7.84 -6.73
C LEU A 45 6.92 -7.14 -6.96
N ARG A 46 7.84 -7.27 -6.00
CA ARG A 46 9.20 -6.74 -6.11
C ARG A 46 10.21 -7.80 -5.65
N ASP A 47 11.26 -8.00 -6.43
CA ASP A 47 12.36 -8.94 -6.14
C ASP A 47 11.90 -10.35 -5.74
N GLY A 48 10.82 -10.84 -6.37
CA GLY A 48 10.24 -12.15 -6.10
C GLY A 48 9.44 -12.23 -4.80
N ARG A 49 9.16 -11.12 -4.15
CA ARG A 49 8.28 -11.00 -2.99
C ARG A 49 7.01 -10.25 -3.32
N LEU A 50 5.89 -10.75 -2.83
CA LEU A 50 4.60 -10.07 -2.89
C LEU A 50 4.41 -9.26 -1.61
N TYR A 51 4.14 -7.99 -1.75
CA TYR A 51 3.90 -7.05 -0.64
C TYR A 51 2.40 -6.83 -0.45
N SER A 52 1.94 -6.75 0.80
CA SER A 52 0.53 -6.50 1.13
C SER A 52 0.07 -5.10 0.70
N CYS A 53 0.99 -4.14 0.61
CA CYS A 53 0.71 -2.75 0.24
C CYS A 53 1.87 -2.20 -0.59
N ASN A 54 1.58 -1.69 -1.79
CA ASN A 54 2.58 -1.08 -2.67
C ASN A 54 3.23 0.17 -2.04
N TYR A 55 2.46 0.97 -1.32
CA TYR A 55 3.01 2.17 -0.64
C TYR A 55 4.00 1.82 0.46
N ALA A 56 3.73 0.74 1.23
CA ALA A 56 4.70 0.24 2.21
C ALA A 56 5.99 -0.23 1.53
N SER A 57 5.88 -0.93 0.41
CA SER A 57 7.02 -1.37 -0.39
C SER A 57 7.85 -0.18 -0.89
N TYR A 58 7.22 0.83 -1.49
CA TYR A 58 7.92 2.03 -1.97
C TYR A 58 8.49 2.87 -0.82
N ALA A 59 7.79 2.95 0.31
CA ALA A 59 8.29 3.65 1.50
C ALA A 59 9.57 3.00 2.03
N ALA A 60 9.68 1.67 1.99
CA ALA A 60 10.89 0.95 2.36
C ALA A 60 12.05 1.28 1.38
N VAL A 61 11.80 1.29 0.08
CA VAL A 61 12.80 1.69 -0.93
C VAL A 61 13.27 3.13 -0.74
N ALA A 62 12.34 4.03 -0.37
CA ALA A 62 12.63 5.43 -0.13
C ALA A 62 13.29 5.71 1.24
N GLY A 63 13.47 4.69 2.09
CA GLY A 63 14.01 4.87 3.44
C GLY A 63 13.06 5.55 4.43
N LEU A 64 11.76 5.61 4.11
CA LEU A 64 10.72 6.18 4.97
C LEU A 64 10.13 5.17 5.95
N ALA A 65 10.28 3.88 5.67
CA ALA A 65 9.84 2.77 6.50
C ALA A 65 10.84 1.62 6.41
N GLU A 66 10.76 0.69 7.36
CA GLU A 66 11.49 -0.57 7.29
C GLU A 66 10.68 -1.62 6.53
N GLU A 67 11.38 -2.56 5.88
CA GLU A 67 10.74 -3.73 5.30
C GLU A 67 10.43 -4.74 6.40
N VAL A 68 9.18 -5.17 6.49
CA VAL A 68 8.72 -6.13 7.49
C VAL A 68 8.43 -7.46 6.82
N GLU A 69 9.12 -8.52 7.24
CA GLU A 69 9.04 -9.84 6.61
C GLU A 69 7.62 -10.42 6.65
N ASP A 70 6.93 -10.31 7.79
CA ASP A 70 5.55 -10.81 7.96
C ASP A 70 4.50 -10.08 7.09
N GLU A 71 4.87 -8.99 6.44
CA GLU A 71 4.02 -8.21 5.51
C GLU A 71 4.28 -8.55 4.05
N THR A 72 5.15 -9.54 3.81
CA THR A 72 5.51 -10.02 2.48
C THR A 72 5.26 -11.52 2.36
N PHE A 73 5.09 -11.99 1.12
CA PHE A 73 5.05 -13.39 0.77
C PHE A 73 6.17 -13.69 -0.23
N ASP A 74 7.10 -14.57 0.14
CA ASP A 74 8.25 -14.91 -0.71
C ASP A 74 7.86 -15.94 -1.78
N LEU A 75 7.77 -15.48 -3.03
CA LEU A 75 7.46 -16.33 -4.18
C LEU A 75 8.68 -17.12 -4.70
N ARG A 76 9.90 -16.77 -4.28
CA ARG A 76 11.12 -17.47 -4.71
C ARG A 76 11.24 -18.85 -4.08
N THR A 77 10.65 -19.00 -2.90
CA THR A 77 10.61 -20.26 -2.15
C THR A 77 9.22 -20.91 -2.16
N PHE A 78 8.32 -20.38 -3.01
CA PHE A 78 6.95 -20.86 -3.11
C PHE A 78 6.87 -22.32 -3.56
N ASP A 79 6.10 -23.09 -2.82
CA ASP A 79 5.69 -24.44 -3.13
C ASP A 79 4.16 -24.56 -3.23
N LYS A 80 3.68 -25.52 -4.00
CA LYS A 80 2.23 -25.72 -4.20
C LYS A 80 1.47 -26.03 -2.91
N SER A 81 2.13 -26.55 -1.88
CA SER A 81 1.52 -26.77 -0.55
C SER A 81 1.13 -25.45 0.12
N GLN A 82 1.80 -24.35 -0.23
CA GLN A 82 1.54 -23.00 0.30
C GLN A 82 0.45 -22.24 -0.48
N MET A 83 -0.27 -22.90 -1.39
CA MET A 83 -1.28 -22.23 -2.25
C MET A 83 -2.36 -21.54 -1.41
N LYS A 84 -2.81 -22.17 -0.32
CA LYS A 84 -3.80 -21.58 0.58
C LYS A 84 -3.29 -20.29 1.21
N GLU A 85 -2.07 -20.30 1.73
CA GLU A 85 -1.41 -19.14 2.36
C GLU A 85 -1.23 -17.99 1.36
N LEU A 86 -0.81 -18.31 0.13
CA LEU A 86 -0.72 -17.33 -0.95
C LEU A 86 -2.09 -16.70 -1.25
N MET A 87 -3.14 -17.51 -1.34
CA MET A 87 -4.49 -17.00 -1.62
C MET A 87 -4.98 -16.10 -0.48
N GLU A 88 -4.78 -16.50 0.76
CA GLU A 88 -5.11 -15.68 1.94
C GLU A 88 -4.35 -14.37 1.92
N PHE A 89 -3.03 -14.41 1.68
CA PHE A 89 -2.21 -13.21 1.54
C PHE A 89 -2.70 -12.29 0.42
N ARG A 90 -3.05 -12.87 -0.76
CA ARG A 90 -3.62 -12.14 -1.89
C ARG A 90 -4.96 -11.47 -1.58
N MET A 91 -5.72 -12.02 -0.65
CA MET A 91 -6.98 -11.44 -0.18
C MET A 91 -6.79 -10.37 0.90
N GLY A 92 -5.55 -9.99 1.20
CA GLY A 92 -5.23 -8.98 2.21
C GLY A 92 -5.10 -9.51 3.64
N TYR A 93 -5.11 -10.82 3.83
CA TYR A 93 -4.97 -11.45 5.13
C TYR A 93 -3.49 -11.68 5.47
N ASN A 94 -2.79 -10.61 5.84
CA ASN A 94 -1.53 -10.79 6.54
C ASN A 94 -1.79 -11.08 8.03
N LYS A 95 -0.76 -11.56 8.76
CA LYS A 95 -0.91 -11.98 10.15
C LYS A 95 -1.42 -10.88 11.09
N LYS A 96 -1.05 -9.63 10.83
CA LYS A 96 -1.43 -8.48 11.66
C LYS A 96 -2.79 -7.88 11.26
N GLY A 97 -3.19 -8.03 9.99
CA GLY A 97 -4.35 -7.36 9.41
C GLY A 97 -4.12 -5.87 9.10
N TYR A 98 -2.86 -5.41 9.10
CA TYR A 98 -2.40 -4.09 8.68
C TYR A 98 -0.91 -4.17 8.34
N VAL A 99 -0.36 -3.11 7.75
CA VAL A 99 1.10 -2.97 7.54
C VAL A 99 1.68 -1.90 8.47
N ASP A 100 2.92 -2.08 8.90
CA ASP A 100 3.56 -1.14 9.85
C ASP A 100 3.62 0.29 9.30
N PHE A 101 3.68 0.42 7.98
CA PHE A 101 3.60 1.73 7.32
C PHE A 101 2.30 2.49 7.61
N CYS A 102 1.20 1.82 7.98
CA CYS A 102 -0.04 2.48 8.41
C CYS A 102 0.16 3.42 9.60
N LYS A 103 1.21 3.20 10.41
CA LYS A 103 1.57 4.10 11.51
C LYS A 103 2.08 5.46 11.03
N LYS A 104 2.51 5.55 9.78
CA LYS A 104 3.04 6.77 9.15
C LYS A 104 2.27 7.20 7.91
N CYS A 105 1.11 6.61 7.66
CA CYS A 105 0.35 6.83 6.43
C CYS A 105 -1.05 7.34 6.76
N ALA A 106 -1.42 8.48 6.18
CA ALA A 106 -2.78 9.01 6.30
C ALA A 106 -3.83 8.12 5.61
N GLY A 107 -3.40 7.19 4.75
CA GLY A 107 -4.25 6.23 4.06
C GLY A 107 -4.98 6.82 2.86
N PHE A 108 -5.36 5.94 1.96
CA PHE A 108 -6.27 6.27 0.86
C PHE A 108 -7.72 6.05 1.34
N VAL A 109 -8.16 6.92 2.23
CA VAL A 109 -9.46 6.85 2.94
C VAL A 109 -10.22 8.15 2.77
N ASP A 110 -11.55 8.09 2.82
CA ASP A 110 -12.43 9.24 2.60
C ASP A 110 -12.18 10.41 3.56
N ILE A 111 -11.66 10.12 4.74
CA ILE A 111 -11.33 11.13 5.76
C ILE A 111 -9.95 11.77 5.57
N ASN A 112 -9.17 11.32 4.60
CA ASN A 112 -7.87 11.93 4.31
C ASN A 112 -8.08 13.17 3.45
N GLU A 113 -7.94 14.33 4.08
CA GLU A 113 -8.08 15.65 3.45
C GLU A 113 -6.75 16.17 2.85
N ASN A 114 -5.67 15.39 2.95
CA ASN A 114 -4.39 15.79 2.37
C ASN A 114 -4.44 15.60 0.86
N ILE A 115 -4.52 16.71 0.15
CA ILE A 115 -4.64 16.74 -1.31
C ILE A 115 -3.47 17.55 -1.87
N VAL A 116 -2.86 17.02 -2.94
CA VAL A 116 -1.83 17.72 -3.71
C VAL A 116 -2.28 17.89 -5.15
N GLU A 117 -1.92 19.01 -5.76
CA GLU A 117 -2.15 19.23 -7.17
C GLU A 117 -1.25 18.29 -8.01
N PRO A 118 -1.76 17.78 -9.13
CA PRO A 118 -0.94 17.02 -10.07
C PRO A 118 0.25 17.85 -10.56
N ALA A 119 1.38 17.20 -10.72
CA ALA A 119 2.57 17.84 -11.25
C ALA A 119 2.31 18.38 -12.67
N LYS A 120 2.64 19.65 -12.89
CA LYS A 120 2.55 20.28 -14.20
C LYS A 120 3.86 20.07 -14.96
N GLN A 121 3.77 19.47 -16.15
CA GLN A 121 4.94 19.33 -17.00
C GLN A 121 5.43 20.69 -17.49
N LYS A 122 6.68 21.04 -17.21
CA LYS A 122 7.28 22.25 -17.79
C LYS A 122 7.40 22.03 -19.30
N ARG A 123 6.78 22.92 -20.08
CA ARG A 123 7.07 22.98 -21.52
C ARG A 123 8.54 23.36 -21.69
N ARG A 124 9.27 22.57 -22.46
CA ARG A 124 10.63 22.91 -22.89
C ARG A 124 10.60 24.04 -23.89
#